data_c0078d6e0c85c0836e941bbdce5a769f
#
_entry.id   c0078d6e0c85c0836e941bbdce5a769f
#
_cell.length_a   1.000
_cell.length_b   1.000
_cell.length_c   1.000
_cell.angle_alpha   90.00
_cell.angle_beta   90.00
_cell.angle_gamma   90.00
#
_symmetry.space_group_name_H-M   'P 1'
#
loop_
_entity.id
_entity.type
_entity.pdbx_description
1 polymer ?
#
loop_
_entity_poly.entity_id
_entity_poly.type
_entity_poly.pdbx_seq_one_letter_code
_entity_poly.pdbx_strand_id
1 'polypeptide(L)'
;MKFDRLAFLSLFLIFLLSLTPAFAQDPGGEKAHEGAEISGGVETGPPEPHVQEKAHENAGSHVKLGEVLPLFSCIPFAGMLLSIALLPLVAANIWHHHFGKISAFWAASMALPFIYVFRGTAIYEILHIILADYVPFIILLWALFTVSGGILLKGSLRGTPLVNTGIILIGTLLASWMGTTGAAMLMIRPLLRANDYRKNKTFMVVFFIFLVANIGGALTPLGDPPLFLGFLHGVSFFWTLKILPHMLLCVVILLGIYFILDTYHYKKEKASVPDDGEKKPLRLVGIYNFIFLLGIVASVLMSGLLDLGEVSTLGIHRAVQDWLRDGLLIAMGIGSLLATPREVREENQFSWFPILEVAYLFIGIFITMIPCLLLLKAGSSGAFAFLINAVQTPVHYFWVTGMLSAFLDNAPTYLTFFNTALGSFYAGMPESASVPLLMTENAVYLQAISCGSVFFGACSYIGNAPNFMVRSIASEAGTPMPSFFGYILKYSLVFLIPTFVVVTFIFF
;
A
#
# COMPACT_ATOMS: atom_id res chain seq x y z
N MET A 1 -16.89 -18.53 11.63
CA MET A 1 -17.87 -18.05 10.62
C MET A 1 -18.84 -16.93 11.09
N LYS A 2 -19.10 -16.73 12.37
CA LYS A 2 -20.01 -15.64 12.85
C LYS A 2 -19.29 -14.31 13.09
N PHE A 3 -18.01 -14.33 13.36
CA PHE A 3 -17.19 -13.11 13.63
C PHE A 3 -16.87 -12.32 12.37
N ASP A 4 -16.75 -12.99 11.22
CA ASP A 4 -16.37 -12.35 9.94
C ASP A 4 -17.46 -11.43 9.37
N ARG A 5 -18.73 -11.76 9.65
CA ARG A 5 -19.87 -10.92 9.22
C ARG A 5 -20.00 -9.62 9.97
N LEU A 6 -19.58 -9.59 11.25
CA LEU A 6 -19.66 -8.38 12.08
C LEU A 6 -18.60 -7.34 11.70
N ALA A 7 -17.38 -7.78 11.39
CA ALA A 7 -16.31 -6.88 10.94
C ALA A 7 -16.63 -6.26 9.57
N PHE A 8 -17.22 -7.04 8.66
CA PHE A 8 -17.69 -6.56 7.36
C PHE A 8 -18.88 -5.60 7.52
N LEU A 9 -19.84 -5.95 8.39
CA LEU A 9 -20.98 -5.10 8.70
C LEU A 9 -20.56 -3.77 9.36
N SER A 10 -19.52 -3.77 10.21
CA SER A 10 -19.02 -2.54 10.82
C SER A 10 -18.31 -1.63 9.82
N LEU A 11 -17.48 -2.16 8.91
CA LEU A 11 -16.88 -1.38 7.81
C LEU A 11 -17.95 -0.84 6.85
N PHE A 12 -18.94 -1.64 6.52
CA PHE A 12 -20.06 -1.26 5.67
C PHE A 12 -21.00 -0.25 6.36
N LEU A 13 -21.21 -0.38 7.68
CA LEU A 13 -21.99 0.56 8.49
C LEU A 13 -21.28 1.91 8.61
N ILE A 14 -19.95 1.92 8.78
CA ILE A 14 -19.14 3.15 8.77
C ILE A 14 -19.25 3.84 7.41
N PHE A 15 -19.19 3.08 6.31
CA PHE A 15 -19.40 3.61 4.97
C PHE A 15 -20.83 4.15 4.77
N LEU A 16 -21.87 3.43 5.19
CA LEU A 16 -23.27 3.91 5.11
C LEU A 16 -23.52 5.13 5.99
N LEU A 17 -22.95 5.18 7.19
CA LEU A 17 -23.07 6.34 8.08
C LEU A 17 -22.33 7.57 7.52
N SER A 18 -21.29 7.37 6.71
CA SER A 18 -20.60 8.47 6.01
C SER A 18 -21.40 9.03 4.82
N LEU A 19 -22.33 8.26 4.25
CA LEU A 19 -23.20 8.68 3.14
C LEU A 19 -24.49 9.40 3.57
N THR A 20 -24.95 9.26 4.82
CA THR A 20 -26.23 9.80 5.29
C THR A 20 -26.35 11.34 5.29
N PRO A 21 -25.31 12.16 5.41
CA PRO A 21 -25.43 13.61 5.29
C PRO A 21 -25.63 14.14 3.86
N ALA A 22 -25.29 13.36 2.84
CA ALA A 22 -25.33 13.80 1.44
C ALA A 22 -26.76 13.93 0.87
N PHE A 23 -27.78 13.35 1.54
CA PHE A 23 -29.19 13.36 1.10
C PHE A 23 -30.13 14.23 1.94
N ALA A 24 -29.60 14.91 2.96
CA ALA A 24 -30.41 15.81 3.80
C ALA A 24 -30.12 17.28 3.41
N GLN A 25 -30.36 17.68 2.18
CA GLN A 25 -30.51 19.07 1.80
C GLN A 25 -32.00 19.40 1.84
N ASP A 26 -32.32 20.34 2.73
CA ASP A 26 -33.64 20.87 3.02
C ASP A 26 -34.24 21.63 1.80
N PRO A 27 -35.45 21.30 1.32
CA PRO A 27 -36.09 22.10 0.30
C PRO A 27 -37.08 23.06 0.99
N GLY A 28 -36.69 24.28 1.29
CA GLY A 28 -37.65 25.22 1.79
C GLY A 28 -37.12 26.56 2.26
N GLY A 29 -37.30 27.58 1.46
CA GLY A 29 -37.06 28.95 1.93
C GLY A 29 -37.11 30.04 0.87
N GLU A 30 -38.09 29.92 -0.05
CA GLU A 30 -38.45 31.04 -0.93
C GLU A 30 -39.22 32.10 -0.12
N LYS A 31 -38.63 33.28 0.03
CA LYS A 31 -39.39 34.51 0.34
C LYS A 31 -39.04 35.58 -0.66
N ALA A 32 -40.04 35.88 -1.48
CA ALA A 32 -40.09 37.00 -2.39
C ALA A 32 -39.93 38.35 -1.66
N HIS A 33 -39.14 39.26 -2.24
CA HIS A 33 -39.40 40.68 -2.18
C HIS A 33 -39.14 41.32 -3.54
N GLU A 34 -40.21 41.89 -4.09
CA GLU A 34 -40.27 42.76 -5.27
C GLU A 34 -39.54 44.07 -5.04
N GLY A 35 -39.02 44.63 -6.12
CA GLY A 35 -38.70 46.05 -6.19
C GLY A 35 -37.54 46.39 -7.10
N ALA A 36 -37.88 46.61 -8.40
CA ALA A 36 -37.28 47.48 -9.42
C ALA A 36 -36.00 48.28 -9.09
N GLU A 37 -34.96 48.26 -9.96
CA GLU A 37 -34.77 49.20 -11.06
C GLU A 37 -33.48 48.93 -11.84
N ILE A 38 -33.51 49.26 -13.12
CA ILE A 38 -32.57 49.03 -14.17
C ILE A 38 -31.44 50.10 -14.11
N SER A 39 -30.17 49.69 -14.12
CA SER A 39 -29.16 50.46 -14.92
C SER A 39 -27.92 49.60 -15.15
N GLY A 40 -27.41 49.60 -16.39
CA GLY A 40 -26.36 48.75 -16.88
C GLY A 40 -24.97 49.15 -16.40
N GLY A 41 -24.11 48.14 -16.37
CA GLY A 41 -22.67 48.28 -16.15
C GLY A 41 -22.06 46.90 -16.21
N VAL A 42 -21.44 46.57 -17.35
CA VAL A 42 -20.61 45.36 -17.51
C VAL A 42 -19.30 45.62 -16.77
N GLU A 43 -19.13 44.99 -15.62
CA GLU A 43 -17.79 44.83 -15.01
C GLU A 43 -17.46 43.36 -14.90
N THR A 44 -16.47 42.94 -15.68
CA THR A 44 -15.76 41.68 -15.58
C THR A 44 -14.85 41.75 -14.36
N GLY A 45 -15.31 41.28 -13.22
CA GLY A 45 -14.50 41.04 -12.03
C GLY A 45 -14.03 39.58 -11.95
N PRO A 46 -12.82 39.32 -11.42
CA PRO A 46 -12.33 37.96 -11.23
C PRO A 46 -13.16 37.20 -10.15
N PRO A 47 -13.20 35.85 -10.17
CA PRO A 47 -14.02 35.06 -9.26
C PRO A 47 -13.57 35.22 -7.81
N GLU A 48 -14.56 35.24 -6.91
CA GLU A 48 -14.42 35.55 -5.48
C GLU A 48 -13.49 34.60 -4.70
N PRO A 49 -12.76 35.13 -3.68
CA PRO A 49 -11.67 34.41 -2.98
C PRO A 49 -12.10 33.46 -1.84
N HIS A 50 -13.37 33.18 -1.64
CA HIS A 50 -13.85 32.46 -0.43
C HIS A 50 -13.48 30.98 -0.33
N VAL A 51 -13.15 30.29 -1.43
CA VAL A 51 -12.72 28.86 -1.40
C VAL A 51 -11.23 28.74 -1.12
N GLN A 52 -10.43 29.69 -1.62
CA GLN A 52 -8.97 29.71 -1.37
C GLN A 52 -8.62 30.10 0.08
N GLU A 53 -9.43 30.94 0.73
CA GLU A 53 -9.15 31.41 2.09
C GLU A 53 -9.29 30.30 3.13
N LYS A 54 -10.29 29.38 2.99
CA LYS A 54 -10.45 28.23 3.89
C LYS A 54 -9.39 27.15 3.72
N ALA A 55 -8.88 26.93 2.51
CA ALA A 55 -7.78 26.00 2.25
C ALA A 55 -6.45 26.52 2.84
N HIS A 56 -6.22 27.83 2.77
CA HIS A 56 -5.07 28.48 3.41
C HIS A 56 -5.16 28.47 4.95
N GLU A 57 -6.35 28.64 5.51
CA GLU A 57 -6.56 28.64 6.96
C GLU A 57 -6.32 27.27 7.57
N ASN A 58 -6.74 26.18 6.90
CA ASN A 58 -6.47 24.81 7.33
C ASN A 58 -4.99 24.44 7.19
N ALA A 59 -4.34 24.75 6.07
CA ALA A 59 -2.91 24.50 5.89
C ALA A 59 -2.06 25.24 6.95
N GLY A 60 -2.41 26.47 7.28
CA GLY A 60 -1.76 27.25 8.35
C GLY A 60 -1.96 26.66 9.75
N SER A 61 -3.06 25.98 10.01
CA SER A 61 -3.31 25.31 11.31
C SER A 61 -2.51 24.03 11.48
N HIS A 62 -2.33 23.25 10.42
CA HIS A 62 -1.52 22.01 10.44
C HIS A 62 -0.03 22.30 10.69
N VAL A 63 0.53 23.32 10.05
CA VAL A 63 1.93 23.72 10.26
C VAL A 63 2.14 24.18 11.71
N LYS A 64 1.22 24.99 12.24
CA LYS A 64 1.30 25.44 13.65
C LYS A 64 1.25 24.28 14.64
N LEU A 65 0.46 23.25 14.38
CA LEU A 65 0.38 22.08 15.26
C LEU A 65 1.69 21.28 15.25
N GLY A 66 2.29 21.10 14.08
CA GLY A 66 3.59 20.43 13.94
C GLY A 66 4.76 21.17 14.61
N GLU A 67 4.69 22.49 14.74
CA GLU A 67 5.70 23.28 15.45
C GLU A 67 5.62 23.15 16.98
N VAL A 68 4.43 22.87 17.50
CA VAL A 68 4.14 22.78 18.95
C VAL A 68 4.26 21.36 19.51
N LEU A 69 4.06 20.33 18.65
CA LEU A 69 4.11 18.95 19.09
C LEU A 69 5.51 18.54 19.54
N PRO A 70 5.65 17.91 20.72
CA PRO A 70 6.94 17.40 21.19
C PRO A 70 7.27 16.06 20.50
N LEU A 71 8.58 15.78 20.36
CA LEU A 71 9.06 14.54 19.73
C LEU A 71 8.51 13.25 20.39
N PHE A 72 8.28 13.27 21.71
CA PHE A 72 7.74 12.10 22.42
C PHE A 72 6.32 11.72 21.99
N SER A 73 5.57 12.61 21.30
CA SER A 73 4.27 12.28 20.72
C SER A 73 4.34 11.19 19.63
N CYS A 74 5.54 10.91 19.10
CA CYS A 74 5.81 9.82 18.18
C CYS A 74 6.06 8.45 18.85
N ILE A 75 6.14 8.39 20.19
CA ILE A 75 6.38 7.12 20.91
C ILE A 75 5.31 6.06 20.58
N PRO A 76 3.99 6.37 20.55
CA PRO A 76 2.98 5.39 20.17
C PRO A 76 3.18 4.81 18.77
N PHE A 77 3.60 5.62 17.80
CA PHE A 77 3.93 5.17 16.46
C PHE A 77 5.15 4.25 16.44
N ALA A 78 6.23 4.65 17.07
CA ALA A 78 7.42 3.79 17.23
C ALA A 78 7.10 2.48 17.94
N GLY A 79 6.28 2.52 19.01
CA GLY A 79 5.81 1.35 19.74
C GLY A 79 4.96 0.42 18.86
N MET A 80 4.07 0.96 18.05
CA MET A 80 3.26 0.19 17.11
C MET A 80 4.14 -0.52 16.07
N LEU A 81 5.07 0.19 15.43
CA LEU A 81 6.00 -0.37 14.45
C LEU A 81 6.92 -1.44 15.08
N LEU A 82 7.47 -1.18 16.26
CA LEU A 82 8.29 -2.16 16.97
C LEU A 82 7.47 -3.40 17.38
N SER A 83 6.20 -3.22 17.75
CA SER A 83 5.30 -4.35 18.04
C SER A 83 5.10 -5.24 16.81
N ILE A 84 4.86 -4.66 15.63
CA ILE A 84 4.73 -5.39 14.37
C ILE A 84 6.04 -6.11 14.02
N ALA A 85 7.18 -5.46 14.22
CA ALA A 85 8.48 -6.00 13.85
C ALA A 85 8.96 -7.13 14.79
N LEU A 86 8.74 -6.98 16.08
CA LEU A 86 9.36 -7.85 17.09
C LEU A 86 8.42 -8.94 17.63
N LEU A 87 7.14 -8.63 17.89
CA LEU A 87 6.25 -9.61 18.53
C LEU A 87 6.00 -10.87 17.71
N PRO A 88 5.85 -10.84 16.38
CA PRO A 88 5.76 -12.07 15.58
C PRO A 88 6.99 -12.96 15.70
N LEU A 89 8.17 -12.39 16.00
CA LEU A 89 9.44 -13.11 16.13
C LEU A 89 9.68 -13.67 17.52
N VAL A 90 9.34 -12.88 18.56
CA VAL A 90 9.67 -13.19 19.96
C VAL A 90 8.52 -13.85 20.69
N ALA A 91 7.28 -13.50 20.36
CA ALA A 91 6.06 -13.91 21.06
C ALA A 91 4.93 -14.19 20.06
N ALA A 92 5.17 -15.06 19.07
CA ALA A 92 4.25 -15.36 17.97
C ALA A 92 2.83 -15.70 18.46
N ASN A 93 2.69 -16.50 19.51
CA ASN A 93 1.38 -16.86 20.07
C ASN A 93 0.61 -15.65 20.61
N ILE A 94 1.29 -14.73 21.28
CA ILE A 94 0.67 -13.49 21.79
C ILE A 94 0.24 -12.62 20.60
N TRP A 95 1.11 -12.50 19.61
CA TRP A 95 0.81 -11.73 18.41
C TRP A 95 -0.43 -12.26 17.68
N HIS A 96 -0.46 -13.53 17.30
CA HIS A 96 -1.58 -14.11 16.55
C HIS A 96 -2.94 -14.00 17.23
N HIS A 97 -2.97 -14.00 18.58
CA HIS A 97 -4.24 -13.88 19.31
C HIS A 97 -4.61 -12.44 19.70
N HIS A 98 -3.65 -11.51 19.70
CA HIS A 98 -3.84 -10.19 20.31
C HIS A 98 -3.39 -9.00 19.44
N PHE A 99 -2.97 -9.19 18.18
CA PHE A 99 -2.50 -8.10 17.32
C PHE A 99 -3.50 -6.93 17.26
N GLY A 100 -4.81 -7.19 17.15
CA GLY A 100 -5.83 -6.15 17.15
C GLY A 100 -5.94 -5.38 18.48
N LYS A 101 -5.71 -6.05 19.62
CA LYS A 101 -5.68 -5.38 20.95
C LYS A 101 -4.42 -4.53 21.13
N ILE A 102 -3.29 -5.01 20.61
CA ILE A 102 -2.02 -4.28 20.63
C ILE A 102 -2.14 -3.02 19.75
N SER A 103 -2.73 -3.16 18.57
CA SER A 103 -3.03 -2.05 17.68
C SER A 103 -3.95 -1.02 18.35
N ALA A 104 -5.05 -1.46 18.97
CA ALA A 104 -5.98 -0.60 19.71
C ALA A 104 -5.32 0.09 20.90
N PHE A 105 -4.43 -0.59 21.62
CA PHE A 105 -3.67 0.00 22.74
C PHE A 105 -2.80 1.17 22.26
N TRP A 106 -2.01 0.98 21.20
CA TRP A 106 -1.17 2.05 20.67
C TRP A 106 -2.00 3.20 20.08
N ALA A 107 -3.08 2.88 19.34
CA ALA A 107 -3.99 3.90 18.83
C ALA A 107 -4.61 4.73 19.97
N ALA A 108 -5.08 4.09 21.02
CA ALA A 108 -5.65 4.78 22.19
C ALA A 108 -4.59 5.58 22.96
N SER A 109 -3.37 5.07 23.10
CA SER A 109 -2.26 5.76 23.78
C SER A 109 -1.86 7.06 23.09
N MET A 110 -2.08 7.19 21.77
CA MET A 110 -1.93 8.43 21.04
C MET A 110 -3.21 9.27 21.04
N ALA A 111 -4.35 8.69 20.65
CA ALA A 111 -5.59 9.43 20.42
C ALA A 111 -6.13 10.10 21.70
N LEU A 112 -6.11 9.42 22.84
CA LEU A 112 -6.67 9.96 24.08
C LEU A 112 -5.94 11.21 24.58
N PRO A 113 -4.59 11.22 24.73
CA PRO A 113 -3.87 12.44 25.08
C PRO A 113 -4.00 13.53 24.04
N PHE A 114 -4.00 13.18 22.76
CA PHE A 114 -4.10 14.12 21.64
C PHE A 114 -5.46 14.84 21.67
N ILE A 115 -6.57 14.10 21.85
CA ILE A 115 -7.91 14.68 21.99
C ILE A 115 -8.01 15.53 23.27
N TYR A 116 -7.43 15.08 24.39
CA TYR A 116 -7.47 15.83 25.64
C TYR A 116 -6.81 17.20 25.53
N VAL A 117 -5.64 17.28 24.86
CA VAL A 117 -4.87 18.52 24.71
C VAL A 117 -5.43 19.42 23.60
N PHE A 118 -5.67 18.87 22.40
CA PHE A 118 -6.00 19.63 21.19
C PHE A 118 -7.48 19.61 20.80
N ARG A 119 -8.32 18.88 21.54
CA ARG A 119 -9.79 18.85 21.43
C ARG A 119 -10.30 18.70 19.98
N GLY A 120 -11.02 19.71 19.47
CA GLY A 120 -11.63 19.67 18.13
C GLY A 120 -10.62 19.46 17.01
N THR A 121 -9.45 20.08 17.09
CA THR A 121 -8.38 19.89 16.09
C THR A 121 -7.89 18.45 16.06
N ALA A 122 -7.70 17.81 17.22
CA ALA A 122 -7.30 16.42 17.28
C ALA A 122 -8.37 15.48 16.69
N ILE A 123 -9.65 15.75 16.95
CA ILE A 123 -10.76 14.97 16.37
C ILE A 123 -10.77 15.14 14.85
N TYR A 124 -10.56 16.34 14.35
CA TYR A 124 -10.48 16.61 12.92
C TYR A 124 -9.34 15.81 12.27
N GLU A 125 -8.12 15.85 12.82
CA GLU A 125 -6.97 15.10 12.29
C GLU A 125 -7.20 13.60 12.27
N ILE A 126 -7.78 13.04 13.35
CA ILE A 126 -8.11 11.62 13.43
C ILE A 126 -9.19 11.24 12.41
N LEU A 127 -10.25 12.03 12.27
CA LEU A 127 -11.29 11.79 11.28
C LEU A 127 -10.76 11.94 9.86
N HIS A 128 -9.90 12.94 9.63
CA HIS A 128 -9.29 13.16 8.31
C HIS A 128 -8.49 11.93 7.89
N ILE A 129 -7.54 11.46 8.71
CA ILE A 129 -6.72 10.31 8.36
C ILE A 129 -7.54 9.02 8.21
N ILE A 130 -8.61 8.85 8.98
CA ILE A 130 -9.50 7.69 8.84
C ILE A 130 -10.27 7.76 7.52
N LEU A 131 -10.89 8.90 7.19
CA LEU A 131 -11.77 9.01 6.03
C LEU A 131 -11.03 9.24 4.72
N ALA A 132 -9.92 9.98 4.74
CA ALA A 132 -9.17 10.31 3.53
C ALA A 132 -8.11 9.25 3.17
N ASP A 133 -7.51 8.59 4.17
CA ASP A 133 -6.41 7.64 3.95
C ASP A 133 -6.79 6.20 4.26
N TYR A 134 -7.16 5.89 5.51
CA TYR A 134 -7.36 4.51 5.95
C TYR A 134 -8.53 3.81 5.23
N VAL A 135 -9.70 4.43 5.14
CA VAL A 135 -10.89 3.81 4.54
C VAL A 135 -10.68 3.50 3.07
N PRO A 136 -10.25 4.46 2.19
CA PRO A 136 -9.96 4.14 0.80
C PRO A 136 -8.87 3.08 0.62
N PHE A 137 -7.84 3.13 1.46
CA PHE A 137 -6.74 2.17 1.45
C PHE A 137 -7.23 0.74 1.70
N ILE A 138 -8.03 0.53 2.76
CA ILE A 138 -8.55 -0.79 3.09
C ILE A 138 -9.58 -1.28 2.07
N ILE A 139 -10.42 -0.39 1.53
CA ILE A 139 -11.36 -0.74 0.46
C ILE A 139 -10.62 -1.26 -0.77
N LEU A 140 -9.55 -0.58 -1.21
CA LEU A 140 -8.76 -1.03 -2.35
C LEU A 140 -8.11 -2.40 -2.08
N LEU A 141 -7.42 -2.54 -0.93
CA LEU A 141 -6.77 -3.81 -0.60
C LEU A 141 -7.77 -4.95 -0.51
N TRP A 142 -8.92 -4.72 0.10
CA TRP A 142 -10.00 -5.71 0.18
C TRP A 142 -10.54 -6.09 -1.19
N ALA A 143 -10.77 -5.13 -2.09
CA ALA A 143 -11.26 -5.38 -3.43
C ALA A 143 -10.26 -6.20 -4.24
N LEU A 144 -8.98 -5.79 -4.27
CA LEU A 144 -7.91 -6.52 -4.96
C LEU A 144 -7.72 -7.93 -4.40
N PHE A 145 -7.70 -8.08 -3.06
CA PHE A 145 -7.57 -9.37 -2.39
C PHE A 145 -8.73 -10.31 -2.73
N THR A 146 -9.96 -9.77 -2.70
CA THR A 146 -11.19 -10.54 -2.97
C THR A 146 -11.25 -11.01 -4.42
N VAL A 147 -10.95 -10.13 -5.37
CA VAL A 147 -10.96 -10.44 -6.80
C VAL A 147 -9.84 -11.41 -7.16
N SER A 148 -8.63 -11.17 -6.68
CA SER A 148 -7.47 -12.06 -6.91
C SER A 148 -7.68 -13.44 -6.31
N GLY A 149 -8.32 -13.54 -5.14
CA GLY A 149 -8.67 -14.81 -4.50
C GLY A 149 -9.67 -15.66 -5.29
N GLY A 150 -10.37 -15.06 -6.26
CA GLY A 150 -11.28 -15.74 -7.19
C GLY A 150 -10.61 -16.29 -8.45
N ILE A 151 -9.30 -16.10 -8.64
CA ILE A 151 -8.54 -16.58 -9.80
C ILE A 151 -7.63 -17.73 -9.38
N LEU A 152 -7.69 -18.84 -10.10
CA LEU A 152 -6.92 -20.05 -9.79
C LEU A 152 -6.30 -20.66 -11.04
N LEU A 153 -4.98 -20.88 -11.02
CA LEU A 153 -4.27 -21.59 -12.08
C LEU A 153 -4.17 -23.09 -11.75
N LYS A 154 -4.90 -23.92 -12.51
CA LYS A 154 -4.88 -25.39 -12.44
C LYS A 154 -4.00 -25.98 -13.53
N GLY A 155 -3.56 -27.22 -13.33
CA GLY A 155 -2.78 -27.98 -14.30
C GLY A 155 -1.43 -28.40 -13.74
N SER A 156 -0.70 -29.22 -14.52
CA SER A 156 0.65 -29.66 -14.19
C SER A 156 1.69 -28.87 -14.98
N LEU A 157 2.55 -28.17 -14.26
CA LEU A 157 3.75 -27.54 -14.82
C LEU A 157 4.97 -28.36 -14.39
N ARG A 158 5.91 -28.51 -15.30
CA ARG A 158 7.22 -29.08 -14.97
C ARG A 158 8.17 -27.96 -14.56
N GLY A 159 8.69 -27.99 -13.35
CA GLY A 159 9.60 -26.97 -12.80
C GLY A 159 11.00 -27.02 -13.39
N THR A 160 11.12 -26.73 -14.67
CA THR A 160 12.42 -26.49 -15.30
C THR A 160 12.88 -25.04 -15.02
N PRO A 161 14.18 -24.73 -15.10
CA PRO A 161 14.65 -23.36 -14.86
C PRO A 161 13.94 -22.31 -15.71
N LEU A 162 13.66 -22.59 -16.97
CA LEU A 162 12.94 -21.68 -17.85
C LEU A 162 11.48 -21.47 -17.42
N VAL A 163 10.79 -22.57 -17.08
CA VAL A 163 9.38 -22.50 -16.61
C VAL A 163 9.29 -21.76 -15.29
N ASN A 164 10.19 -22.01 -14.34
CA ASN A 164 10.24 -21.34 -13.05
C ASN A 164 10.51 -19.83 -13.21
N THR A 165 11.47 -19.47 -14.06
CA THR A 165 11.75 -18.07 -14.40
C THR A 165 10.54 -17.40 -15.03
N GLY A 166 9.85 -18.11 -15.94
CA GLY A 166 8.61 -17.63 -16.56
C GLY A 166 7.49 -17.40 -15.54
N ILE A 167 7.30 -18.31 -14.57
CA ILE A 167 6.31 -18.16 -13.51
C ILE A 167 6.60 -16.91 -12.67
N ILE A 168 7.87 -16.71 -12.26
CA ILE A 168 8.27 -15.55 -11.47
C ILE A 168 8.11 -14.27 -12.30
N LEU A 169 8.54 -14.26 -13.55
CA LEU A 169 8.40 -13.09 -14.44
C LEU A 169 6.93 -12.69 -14.62
N ILE A 170 6.05 -13.66 -14.92
CA ILE A 170 4.61 -13.41 -15.06
C ILE A 170 4.04 -12.85 -13.76
N GLY A 171 4.38 -13.45 -12.61
CA GLY A 171 3.96 -12.96 -11.30
C GLY A 171 4.44 -11.52 -11.04
N THR A 172 5.68 -11.20 -11.40
CA THR A 172 6.27 -9.86 -11.28
C THR A 172 5.50 -8.84 -12.11
N LEU A 173 5.14 -9.17 -13.36
CA LEU A 173 4.37 -8.29 -14.24
C LEU A 173 2.93 -8.10 -13.75
N LEU A 174 2.32 -9.15 -13.21
CA LEU A 174 0.95 -9.10 -12.67
C LEU A 174 0.89 -8.29 -11.37
N ALA A 175 1.95 -8.26 -10.58
CA ALA A 175 1.96 -7.62 -9.27
C ALA A 175 1.59 -6.14 -9.32
N SER A 176 2.03 -5.40 -10.33
CA SER A 176 1.67 -3.99 -10.50
C SER A 176 0.19 -3.75 -10.83
N TRP A 177 -0.57 -4.75 -11.28
CA TRP A 177 -1.96 -4.59 -11.73
C TRP A 177 -2.99 -5.18 -10.78
N MET A 178 -2.63 -6.27 -10.09
CA MET A 178 -3.55 -6.97 -9.17
C MET A 178 -3.06 -6.95 -7.71
N GLY A 179 -2.05 -6.15 -7.44
CA GLY A 179 -1.38 -6.06 -6.14
C GLY A 179 -0.37 -7.18 -5.91
N THR A 180 0.67 -6.88 -5.16
CA THR A 180 1.72 -7.86 -4.78
C THR A 180 1.12 -9.06 -4.06
N THR A 181 0.17 -8.86 -3.15
CA THR A 181 -0.54 -9.95 -2.44
C THR A 181 -1.33 -10.83 -3.41
N GLY A 182 -2.08 -10.23 -4.33
CA GLY A 182 -2.89 -10.95 -5.31
C GLY A 182 -2.04 -11.79 -6.27
N ALA A 183 -0.99 -11.21 -6.82
CA ALA A 183 -0.06 -11.91 -7.70
C ALA A 183 0.68 -13.04 -6.96
N ALA A 184 1.08 -12.80 -5.71
CA ALA A 184 1.72 -13.80 -4.88
C ALA A 184 0.80 -15.00 -4.60
N MET A 185 -0.47 -14.76 -4.24
CA MET A 185 -1.45 -15.84 -4.04
C MET A 185 -1.69 -16.67 -5.29
N LEU A 186 -1.79 -16.02 -6.44
CA LEU A 186 -2.03 -16.68 -7.72
C LEU A 186 -0.85 -17.58 -8.15
N MET A 187 0.40 -17.10 -7.96
CA MET A 187 1.56 -17.70 -8.60
C MET A 187 2.43 -18.57 -7.69
N ILE A 188 2.35 -18.42 -6.35
CA ILE A 188 3.21 -19.20 -5.43
C ILE A 188 2.86 -20.71 -5.46
N ARG A 189 1.57 -21.07 -5.46
CA ARG A 189 1.16 -22.48 -5.48
C ARG A 189 1.51 -23.19 -6.79
N PRO A 190 1.31 -22.62 -7.98
CA PRO A 190 1.86 -23.14 -9.23
C PRO A 190 3.36 -23.37 -9.20
N LEU A 191 4.13 -22.40 -8.65
CA LEU A 191 5.59 -22.54 -8.53
C LEU A 191 5.97 -23.72 -7.62
N LEU A 192 5.34 -23.85 -6.45
CA LEU A 192 5.62 -24.95 -5.51
C LEU A 192 5.24 -26.31 -6.09
N ARG A 193 4.03 -26.44 -6.70
CA ARG A 193 3.58 -27.69 -7.33
C ARG A 193 4.48 -28.11 -8.50
N ALA A 194 4.90 -27.16 -9.34
CA ALA A 194 5.79 -27.44 -10.46
C ALA A 194 7.14 -28.03 -10.01
N ASN A 195 7.55 -27.72 -8.77
CA ASN A 195 8.84 -28.10 -8.19
C ASN A 195 8.73 -29.08 -7.02
N ASP A 196 7.63 -29.80 -6.89
CA ASP A 196 7.41 -30.69 -5.75
C ASP A 196 8.47 -31.80 -5.64
N TYR A 197 8.96 -32.28 -6.76
CA TYR A 197 10.04 -33.26 -6.87
C TYR A 197 11.44 -32.69 -6.58
N ARG A 198 11.64 -31.36 -6.51
CA ARG A 198 12.94 -30.70 -6.27
C ARG A 198 13.28 -30.71 -4.78
N LYS A 199 14.56 -30.98 -4.47
CA LYS A 199 15.07 -30.98 -3.10
C LYS A 199 15.36 -29.56 -2.60
N ASN A 200 15.94 -28.71 -3.46
CA ASN A 200 16.33 -27.33 -3.11
C ASN A 200 15.31 -26.34 -3.68
N LYS A 201 14.26 -26.04 -2.91
CA LYS A 201 13.18 -25.10 -3.30
C LYS A 201 13.25 -23.74 -2.60
N THR A 202 14.02 -23.64 -1.51
CA THR A 202 14.05 -22.45 -0.64
C THR A 202 14.40 -21.17 -1.41
N PHE A 203 15.46 -21.20 -2.23
CA PHE A 203 15.86 -20.02 -2.99
C PHE A 203 14.80 -19.58 -4.01
N MET A 204 14.03 -20.49 -4.58
CA MET A 204 12.95 -20.18 -5.52
C MET A 204 11.89 -19.31 -4.84
N VAL A 205 11.51 -19.69 -3.62
CA VAL A 205 10.52 -18.92 -2.82
C VAL A 205 11.10 -17.56 -2.40
N VAL A 206 12.38 -17.50 -2.07
CA VAL A 206 13.03 -16.23 -1.70
C VAL A 206 13.05 -15.26 -2.89
N PHE A 207 13.46 -15.70 -4.07
CA PHE A 207 13.44 -14.85 -5.27
C PHE A 207 12.01 -14.50 -5.71
N PHE A 208 11.05 -15.38 -5.46
CA PHE A 208 9.64 -15.07 -5.65
C PHE A 208 9.19 -13.92 -4.72
N ILE A 209 9.61 -13.94 -3.45
CA ILE A 209 9.35 -12.84 -2.52
C ILE A 209 10.00 -11.54 -3.03
N PHE A 210 11.26 -11.59 -3.47
CA PHE A 210 11.96 -10.43 -3.99
C PHE A 210 11.20 -9.76 -5.14
N LEU A 211 10.80 -10.56 -6.12
CA LEU A 211 10.28 -10.08 -7.39
C LEU A 211 8.76 -9.90 -7.38
N VAL A 212 8.00 -10.95 -7.04
CA VAL A 212 6.55 -10.93 -7.14
C VAL A 212 5.89 -10.21 -5.97
N ALA A 213 6.37 -10.47 -4.76
CA ALA A 213 5.77 -9.91 -3.55
C ALA A 213 6.22 -8.46 -3.24
N ASN A 214 7.20 -7.92 -3.96
CA ASN A 214 7.73 -6.57 -3.71
C ASN A 214 8.04 -5.81 -5.01
N ILE A 215 9.21 -6.05 -5.64
CA ILE A 215 9.72 -5.23 -6.75
C ILE A 215 8.71 -5.14 -7.90
N GLY A 216 7.98 -6.21 -8.17
CA GLY A 216 6.93 -6.26 -9.20
C GLY A 216 5.77 -5.31 -8.96
N GLY A 217 5.54 -4.85 -7.73
CA GLY A 217 4.47 -3.91 -7.39
C GLY A 217 4.76 -2.44 -7.72
N ALA A 218 5.94 -2.11 -8.27
CA ALA A 218 6.42 -0.73 -8.33
C ALA A 218 5.81 0.16 -9.42
N LEU A 219 5.04 -0.36 -10.40
CA LEU A 219 4.66 0.42 -11.59
C LEU A 219 3.31 1.13 -11.53
N THR A 220 2.44 0.77 -10.60
CA THR A 220 1.14 1.44 -10.46
C THR A 220 0.76 1.58 -8.99
N PRO A 221 -0.13 2.51 -8.66
CA PRO A 221 -0.70 2.62 -7.31
C PRO A 221 -1.42 1.36 -6.82
N LEU A 222 -1.84 0.48 -7.73
CA LEU A 222 -2.50 -0.78 -7.39
C LEU A 222 -1.51 -1.88 -7.00
N GLY A 223 -0.23 -1.70 -7.35
CA GLY A 223 0.80 -2.73 -7.18
C GLY A 223 1.21 -2.93 -5.73
N ASP A 224 1.54 -1.85 -5.05
CA ASP A 224 2.02 -1.92 -3.67
C ASP A 224 1.48 -0.77 -2.82
N PRO A 225 1.13 -0.99 -1.54
CA PRO A 225 0.56 -0.03 -0.62
C PRO A 225 1.20 1.37 -0.62
N PRO A 226 2.52 1.53 -0.60
CA PRO A 226 3.17 2.84 -0.64
C PRO A 226 2.71 3.73 -1.79
N LEU A 227 2.61 3.15 -2.99
CA LEU A 227 2.28 3.91 -4.19
C LEU A 227 0.82 4.34 -4.21
N PHE A 228 -0.07 3.53 -3.64
CA PHE A 228 -1.46 3.91 -3.49
C PHE A 228 -1.63 5.06 -2.48
N LEU A 229 -0.89 5.04 -1.38
CA LEU A 229 -0.88 6.17 -0.44
C LEU A 229 -0.36 7.44 -1.12
N GLY A 230 0.71 7.35 -1.93
CA GLY A 230 1.14 8.48 -2.75
C GLY A 230 0.04 9.00 -3.67
N PHE A 231 -0.73 8.09 -4.29
CA PHE A 231 -1.88 8.44 -5.14
C PHE A 231 -2.99 9.16 -4.35
N LEU A 232 -3.31 8.71 -3.14
CA LEU A 232 -4.28 9.40 -2.27
C LEU A 232 -3.84 10.82 -1.91
N HIS A 233 -2.52 11.05 -1.82
CA HIS A 233 -1.90 12.35 -1.56
C HIS A 233 -1.56 13.14 -2.84
N GLY A 234 -2.18 12.81 -3.98
CA GLY A 234 -2.10 13.60 -5.22
C GLY A 234 -0.98 13.23 -6.19
N VAL A 235 -0.22 12.15 -5.95
CA VAL A 235 0.70 11.61 -6.97
C VAL A 235 -0.11 10.99 -8.09
N SER A 236 0.11 11.44 -9.33
CA SER A 236 -0.69 10.95 -10.45
C SER A 236 -0.45 9.46 -10.74
N PHE A 237 -1.49 8.75 -11.17
CA PHE A 237 -1.46 7.30 -11.41
C PHE A 237 -0.29 6.87 -12.32
N PHE A 238 -0.09 7.56 -13.43
CA PHE A 238 0.95 7.22 -14.40
C PHE A 238 2.33 7.77 -14.04
N TRP A 239 2.46 8.61 -12.99
CA TRP A 239 3.76 9.09 -12.55
C TRP A 239 4.67 7.95 -12.12
N THR A 240 4.11 6.92 -11.52
CA THR A 240 4.85 5.72 -11.05
C THR A 240 5.54 4.97 -12.20
N LEU A 241 5.11 5.15 -13.46
CA LEU A 241 5.83 4.60 -14.62
C LEU A 241 7.24 5.16 -14.79
N LYS A 242 7.56 6.32 -14.18
CA LYS A 242 8.93 6.84 -14.11
C LYS A 242 9.88 5.91 -13.34
N ILE A 243 9.33 4.99 -12.53
CA ILE A 243 10.09 3.97 -11.78
C ILE A 243 10.41 2.74 -12.65
N LEU A 244 9.81 2.60 -13.84
CA LEU A 244 10.00 1.44 -14.73
C LEU A 244 11.47 1.11 -14.99
N PRO A 245 12.39 2.06 -15.31
CA PRO A 245 13.81 1.74 -15.53
C PRO A 245 14.47 1.12 -14.29
N HIS A 246 14.16 1.64 -13.09
CA HIS A 246 14.67 1.16 -11.81
C HIS A 246 14.21 -0.27 -11.53
N MET A 247 12.92 -0.53 -11.73
CA MET A 247 12.33 -1.86 -11.59
C MET A 247 12.91 -2.85 -12.60
N LEU A 248 12.99 -2.47 -13.88
CA LEU A 248 13.53 -3.34 -14.93
C LEU A 248 14.97 -3.75 -14.64
N LEU A 249 15.81 -2.83 -14.18
CA LEU A 249 17.18 -3.14 -13.80
C LEU A 249 17.21 -4.19 -12.69
N CYS A 250 16.44 -4.01 -11.62
CA CYS A 250 16.34 -5.00 -10.54
C CYS A 250 15.83 -6.36 -11.05
N VAL A 251 14.76 -6.35 -11.86
CA VAL A 251 14.15 -7.57 -12.40
C VAL A 251 15.14 -8.33 -13.27
N VAL A 252 15.87 -7.67 -14.18
CA VAL A 252 16.85 -8.29 -15.07
C VAL A 252 17.98 -8.91 -14.28
N ILE A 253 18.55 -8.18 -13.31
CA ILE A 253 19.64 -8.69 -12.47
C ILE A 253 19.18 -9.90 -11.66
N LEU A 254 18.07 -9.76 -10.93
CA LEU A 254 17.62 -10.80 -10.01
C LEU A 254 17.07 -12.04 -10.74
N LEU A 255 16.33 -11.88 -11.85
CA LEU A 255 15.92 -13.03 -12.67
C LEU A 255 17.10 -13.71 -13.35
N GLY A 256 18.11 -12.95 -13.78
CA GLY A 256 19.35 -13.52 -14.34
C GLY A 256 20.08 -14.37 -13.31
N ILE A 257 20.27 -13.85 -12.09
CA ILE A 257 20.89 -14.60 -10.98
C ILE A 257 20.04 -15.83 -10.64
N TYR A 258 18.70 -15.66 -10.53
CA TYR A 258 17.78 -16.76 -10.27
C TYR A 258 17.91 -17.88 -11.31
N PHE A 259 17.89 -17.55 -12.59
CA PHE A 259 17.99 -18.53 -13.69
C PHE A 259 19.31 -19.31 -13.63
N ILE A 260 20.43 -18.64 -13.33
CA ILE A 260 21.73 -19.27 -13.18
C ILE A 260 21.73 -20.25 -11.98
N LEU A 261 21.23 -19.80 -10.82
CA LEU A 261 21.15 -20.61 -9.61
C LEU A 261 20.22 -21.81 -9.81
N ASP A 262 19.04 -21.61 -10.40
CA ASP A 262 18.10 -22.70 -10.65
C ASP A 262 18.65 -23.71 -11.65
N THR A 263 19.32 -23.26 -12.72
CA THR A 263 20.00 -24.12 -13.68
C THR A 263 21.12 -24.95 -13.02
N TYR A 264 21.91 -24.34 -12.15
CA TYR A 264 22.95 -25.03 -11.40
C TYR A 264 22.38 -26.13 -10.50
N HIS A 265 21.36 -25.80 -9.68
CA HIS A 265 20.72 -26.77 -8.78
C HIS A 265 20.00 -27.87 -9.56
N TYR A 266 19.31 -27.52 -10.65
CA TYR A 266 18.63 -28.47 -11.52
C TYR A 266 19.56 -29.53 -12.08
N LYS A 267 20.73 -29.12 -12.61
CA LYS A 267 21.76 -30.02 -13.13
C LYS A 267 22.40 -30.86 -12.03
N LYS A 268 22.66 -30.27 -10.85
CA LYS A 268 23.31 -30.96 -9.73
C LYS A 268 22.41 -32.04 -9.11
N GLU A 269 21.13 -31.78 -9.03
CA GLU A 269 20.15 -32.71 -8.46
C GLU A 269 19.92 -33.95 -9.35
N LYS A 270 20.37 -33.93 -10.62
CA LYS A 270 20.06 -34.98 -11.63
C LYS A 270 18.57 -35.34 -11.56
N ALA A 271 17.73 -34.35 -11.35
CA ALA A 271 16.33 -34.55 -11.09
C ALA A 271 15.72 -35.27 -12.30
N SER A 272 15.52 -36.57 -12.18
CA SER A 272 14.62 -37.26 -13.08
C SER A 272 13.24 -36.66 -12.89
N VAL A 273 12.82 -35.88 -13.88
CA VAL A 273 11.47 -35.34 -13.90
C VAL A 273 10.56 -36.56 -13.83
N PRO A 274 9.70 -36.70 -12.81
CA PRO A 274 8.76 -37.80 -12.76
C PRO A 274 8.00 -37.88 -14.08
N ASP A 275 7.93 -39.00 -14.68
CA ASP A 275 7.09 -39.26 -15.85
C ASP A 275 5.66 -39.42 -15.34
N ASP A 276 5.08 -38.31 -14.88
CA ASP A 276 3.71 -38.25 -14.39
C ASP A 276 2.80 -38.45 -15.60
N GLY A 277 2.30 -39.70 -15.76
CA GLY A 277 1.59 -40.19 -16.92
C GLY A 277 0.38 -39.39 -17.44
N GLU A 278 -0.10 -38.37 -16.74
CA GLU A 278 -1.15 -37.49 -17.20
C GLU A 278 -0.72 -35.98 -17.10
N LYS A 279 -0.32 -35.46 -18.25
CA LYS A 279 -0.14 -34.00 -18.40
C LYS A 279 -1.52 -33.34 -18.36
N LYS A 280 -1.88 -32.75 -17.21
CA LYS A 280 -3.09 -31.96 -17.11
C LYS A 280 -2.83 -30.59 -17.76
N PRO A 281 -3.64 -30.18 -18.77
CA PRO A 281 -3.45 -28.90 -19.42
C PRO A 281 -3.60 -27.75 -18.41
N LEU A 282 -2.82 -26.68 -18.63
CA LEU A 282 -2.98 -25.44 -17.87
C LEU A 282 -4.36 -24.87 -18.12
N ARG A 283 -5.09 -24.60 -17.05
CA ARG A 283 -6.42 -24.03 -17.09
C ARG A 283 -6.54 -22.89 -16.05
N LEU A 284 -6.89 -21.72 -16.52
CA LEU A 284 -7.20 -20.60 -15.65
C LEU A 284 -8.69 -20.67 -15.30
N VAL A 285 -8.98 -20.86 -14.01
CA VAL A 285 -10.35 -20.92 -13.47
C VAL A 285 -10.67 -19.57 -12.85
N GLY A 286 -11.92 -19.11 -13.00
CA GLY A 286 -12.33 -17.79 -12.50
C GLY A 286 -11.87 -16.61 -13.35
N ILE A 287 -11.66 -16.82 -14.66
CA ILE A 287 -11.17 -15.81 -15.61
C ILE A 287 -12.04 -14.53 -15.65
N TYR A 288 -13.34 -14.65 -15.36
CA TYR A 288 -14.24 -13.49 -15.28
C TYR A 288 -13.86 -12.51 -14.17
N ASN A 289 -13.06 -12.91 -13.18
CA ASN A 289 -12.53 -12.00 -12.17
C ASN A 289 -11.58 -10.95 -12.76
N PHE A 290 -11.02 -11.17 -13.94
CA PHE A 290 -10.29 -10.12 -14.65
C PHE A 290 -11.17 -8.95 -15.08
N ILE A 291 -12.49 -9.15 -15.29
CA ILE A 291 -13.44 -8.07 -15.55
C ILE A 291 -13.56 -7.17 -14.30
N PHE A 292 -13.69 -7.78 -13.11
CA PHE A 292 -13.72 -7.04 -11.85
C PHE A 292 -12.38 -6.35 -11.57
N LEU A 293 -11.26 -6.99 -11.91
CA LEU A 293 -9.93 -6.39 -11.81
C LEU A 293 -9.80 -5.15 -12.72
N LEU A 294 -10.24 -5.25 -13.97
CA LEU A 294 -10.29 -4.11 -14.88
C LEU A 294 -11.21 -3.01 -14.36
N GLY A 295 -12.35 -3.37 -13.74
CA GLY A 295 -13.24 -2.43 -13.07
C GLY A 295 -12.54 -1.69 -11.91
N ILE A 296 -11.72 -2.38 -11.11
CA ILE A 296 -10.90 -1.76 -10.05
C ILE A 296 -9.91 -0.76 -10.67
N VAL A 297 -9.16 -1.18 -11.69
CA VAL A 297 -8.20 -0.30 -12.40
C VAL A 297 -8.91 0.94 -12.96
N ALA A 298 -10.05 0.74 -13.64
CA ALA A 298 -10.83 1.83 -14.22
C ALA A 298 -11.36 2.81 -13.14
N SER A 299 -11.79 2.30 -11.99
CA SER A 299 -12.31 3.12 -10.88
C SER A 299 -11.20 4.00 -10.28
N VAL A 300 -10.00 3.46 -10.10
CA VAL A 300 -8.86 4.24 -9.59
C VAL A 300 -8.39 5.25 -10.64
N LEU A 301 -8.30 4.87 -11.92
CA LEU A 301 -7.96 5.82 -13.00
C LEU A 301 -8.98 6.94 -13.10
N MET A 302 -10.27 6.62 -13.02
CA MET A 302 -11.36 7.60 -13.05
C MET A 302 -11.19 8.66 -11.95
N SER A 303 -10.89 8.26 -10.70
CA SER A 303 -10.72 9.21 -9.61
C SER A 303 -9.50 10.12 -9.75
N GLY A 304 -8.48 9.68 -10.49
CA GLY A 304 -7.31 10.53 -10.79
C GLY A 304 -7.45 11.43 -12.02
N LEU A 305 -8.50 11.24 -12.85
CA LEU A 305 -8.70 11.98 -14.11
C LEU A 305 -9.89 12.93 -14.06
N LEU A 306 -10.89 12.65 -13.23
CA LEU A 306 -12.10 13.47 -13.10
C LEU A 306 -11.94 14.45 -11.94
N ASP A 307 -12.53 15.63 -12.11
CA ASP A 307 -12.76 16.60 -11.06
C ASP A 307 -14.28 16.88 -11.00
N LEU A 308 -14.93 16.31 -9.99
CA LEU A 308 -16.38 16.42 -9.78
C LEU A 308 -16.73 17.34 -8.59
N GLY A 309 -15.75 18.12 -8.13
CA GLY A 309 -15.89 18.96 -6.96
C GLY A 309 -15.75 18.20 -5.63
N GLU A 310 -16.02 18.89 -4.53
CA GLU A 310 -15.83 18.38 -3.17
C GLU A 310 -17.12 18.32 -2.38
N VAL A 311 -17.25 17.32 -1.52
CA VAL A 311 -18.33 17.19 -0.53
C VAL A 311 -17.73 17.16 0.87
N SER A 312 -18.30 17.93 1.77
CA SER A 312 -17.94 17.94 3.19
C SER A 312 -18.74 16.87 3.95
N THR A 313 -18.04 15.91 4.53
CA THR A 313 -18.61 14.88 5.39
C THR A 313 -17.96 14.95 6.77
N LEU A 314 -18.73 15.19 7.83
CA LEU A 314 -18.23 15.39 9.20
C LEU A 314 -17.16 16.50 9.32
N GLY A 315 -17.25 17.53 8.46
CA GLY A 315 -16.27 18.62 8.40
C GLY A 315 -15.03 18.30 7.57
N ILE A 316 -14.88 17.09 7.04
CA ILE A 316 -13.79 16.69 6.16
C ILE A 316 -14.20 16.91 4.70
N HIS A 317 -13.43 17.70 3.98
CA HIS A 317 -13.62 17.92 2.55
C HIS A 317 -12.96 16.78 1.78
N ARG A 318 -13.72 16.12 0.91
CA ARG A 318 -13.24 15.03 0.09
C ARG A 318 -13.88 15.10 -1.30
N ALA A 319 -13.07 14.84 -2.33
CA ALA A 319 -13.53 14.88 -3.71
C ALA A 319 -14.64 13.86 -3.99
N VAL A 320 -15.66 14.24 -4.75
CA VAL A 320 -16.80 13.37 -5.11
C VAL A 320 -16.32 12.12 -5.86
N GLN A 321 -15.32 12.27 -6.74
CA GLN A 321 -14.73 11.17 -7.49
C GLN A 321 -14.07 10.11 -6.59
N ASP A 322 -13.58 10.47 -5.41
CA ASP A 322 -13.00 9.55 -4.45
C ASP A 322 -14.06 8.68 -3.77
N TRP A 323 -15.23 9.26 -3.44
CA TRP A 323 -16.37 8.51 -2.93
C TRP A 323 -16.91 7.54 -3.98
N LEU A 324 -16.99 8.00 -5.24
CA LEU A 324 -17.43 7.18 -6.37
C LEU A 324 -16.46 6.02 -6.60
N ARG A 325 -15.14 6.28 -6.58
CA ARG A 325 -14.11 5.23 -6.65
C ARG A 325 -14.32 4.16 -5.59
N ASP A 326 -14.44 4.58 -4.33
CA ASP A 326 -14.56 3.65 -3.21
C ASP A 326 -15.85 2.80 -3.33
N GLY A 327 -16.96 3.40 -3.74
CA GLY A 327 -18.21 2.69 -4.03
C GLY A 327 -18.07 1.66 -5.17
N LEU A 328 -17.39 2.03 -6.26
CA LEU A 328 -17.11 1.12 -7.37
C LEU A 328 -16.17 -0.02 -6.97
N LEU A 329 -15.13 0.25 -6.18
CA LEU A 329 -14.24 -0.78 -5.64
C LEU A 329 -15.01 -1.81 -4.80
N ILE A 330 -15.91 -1.34 -3.92
CA ILE A 330 -16.79 -2.22 -3.13
C ILE A 330 -17.69 -3.04 -4.06
N ALA A 331 -18.28 -2.42 -5.08
CA ALA A 331 -19.14 -3.12 -6.04
C ALA A 331 -18.36 -4.21 -6.81
N MET A 332 -17.12 -3.96 -7.23
CA MET A 332 -16.26 -4.96 -7.88
C MET A 332 -15.94 -6.12 -6.96
N GLY A 333 -15.59 -5.86 -5.71
CA GLY A 333 -15.32 -6.90 -4.71
C GLY A 333 -16.57 -7.76 -4.43
N ILE A 334 -17.73 -7.15 -4.21
CA ILE A 334 -19.01 -7.86 -4.01
C ILE A 334 -19.37 -8.65 -5.28
N GLY A 335 -19.26 -8.05 -6.46
CA GLY A 335 -19.51 -8.72 -7.73
C GLY A 335 -18.65 -9.99 -7.89
N SER A 336 -17.37 -9.91 -7.56
CA SER A 336 -16.48 -11.07 -7.53
C SER A 336 -16.90 -12.13 -6.53
N LEU A 337 -17.39 -11.73 -5.34
CA LEU A 337 -17.88 -12.71 -4.33
C LEU A 337 -19.12 -13.46 -4.81
N LEU A 338 -20.05 -12.76 -5.47
CA LEU A 338 -21.29 -13.34 -5.98
C LEU A 338 -21.06 -14.20 -7.22
N ALA A 339 -20.17 -13.78 -8.12
CA ALA A 339 -19.90 -14.48 -9.37
C ALA A 339 -18.98 -15.69 -9.22
N THR A 340 -18.11 -15.73 -8.18
CA THR A 340 -17.12 -16.80 -8.02
C THR A 340 -17.66 -17.94 -7.17
N PRO A 341 -17.77 -19.17 -7.72
CA PRO A 341 -18.17 -20.35 -6.94
C PRO A 341 -17.25 -20.57 -5.72
N ARG A 342 -17.85 -21.08 -4.65
CA ARG A 342 -17.14 -21.33 -3.39
C ARG A 342 -15.98 -22.32 -3.57
N GLU A 343 -16.17 -23.33 -4.40
CA GLU A 343 -15.19 -24.38 -4.70
C GLU A 343 -13.89 -23.79 -5.25
N VAL A 344 -13.96 -22.73 -6.07
CA VAL A 344 -12.77 -22.05 -6.62
C VAL A 344 -11.97 -21.38 -5.51
N ARG A 345 -12.66 -20.73 -4.56
CA ARG A 345 -12.01 -20.05 -3.43
C ARG A 345 -11.45 -21.04 -2.41
N GLU A 346 -12.20 -22.13 -2.12
CA GLU A 346 -11.75 -23.19 -1.22
C GLU A 346 -10.52 -23.90 -1.78
N GLU A 347 -10.51 -24.21 -3.08
CA GLU A 347 -9.37 -24.83 -3.75
C GLU A 347 -8.15 -23.87 -3.83
N ASN A 348 -8.41 -22.56 -3.90
CA ASN A 348 -7.39 -21.51 -3.77
C ASN A 348 -6.99 -21.28 -2.29
N GLN A 349 -7.56 -21.98 -1.33
CA GLN A 349 -7.36 -21.82 0.11
C GLN A 349 -7.55 -20.35 0.56
N PHE A 350 -8.55 -19.68 -0.01
CA PHE A 350 -8.88 -18.31 0.31
C PHE A 350 -9.38 -18.20 1.75
N SER A 351 -8.81 -17.29 2.53
CA SER A 351 -9.28 -16.95 3.88
C SER A 351 -9.28 -15.44 4.07
N TRP A 352 -10.16 -14.95 4.93
CA TRP A 352 -10.25 -13.52 5.25
C TRP A 352 -9.18 -13.04 6.23
N PHE A 353 -8.46 -13.95 6.87
CA PHE A 353 -7.52 -13.62 7.94
C PHE A 353 -6.47 -12.59 7.51
N PRO A 354 -5.78 -12.71 6.35
CA PRO A 354 -4.75 -11.76 5.96
C PRO A 354 -5.27 -10.32 5.82
N ILE A 355 -6.42 -10.12 5.19
CA ILE A 355 -6.96 -8.77 5.01
C ILE A 355 -7.51 -8.19 6.31
N LEU A 356 -8.04 -9.01 7.21
CA LEU A 356 -8.46 -8.58 8.54
C LEU A 356 -7.26 -8.17 9.40
N GLU A 357 -6.18 -8.95 9.37
CA GLU A 357 -4.94 -8.60 10.07
C GLU A 357 -4.43 -7.23 9.58
N VAL A 358 -4.34 -7.03 8.27
CA VAL A 358 -3.96 -5.74 7.68
C VAL A 358 -4.89 -4.62 8.15
N ALA A 359 -6.21 -4.80 8.12
CA ALA A 359 -7.16 -3.78 8.53
C ALA A 359 -6.95 -3.36 10.01
N TYR A 360 -6.80 -4.32 10.93
CA TYR A 360 -6.57 -4.01 12.34
C TYR A 360 -5.21 -3.36 12.61
N LEU A 361 -4.17 -3.74 11.89
CA LEU A 361 -2.84 -3.17 12.09
C LEU A 361 -2.78 -1.75 11.52
N PHE A 362 -3.31 -1.55 10.32
CA PHE A 362 -3.22 -0.25 9.65
C PHE A 362 -4.08 0.83 10.32
N ILE A 363 -5.23 0.52 10.93
CA ILE A 363 -5.96 1.54 11.71
C ILE A 363 -5.07 2.07 12.86
N GLY A 364 -4.34 1.18 13.55
CA GLY A 364 -3.40 1.58 14.59
C GLY A 364 -2.23 2.40 14.05
N ILE A 365 -1.66 1.99 12.91
CA ILE A 365 -0.58 2.71 12.24
C ILE A 365 -1.05 4.12 11.85
N PHE A 366 -2.16 4.25 11.11
CA PHE A 366 -2.66 5.54 10.63
C PHE A 366 -2.98 6.51 11.78
N ILE A 367 -3.60 6.03 12.85
CA ILE A 367 -3.89 6.86 14.02
C ILE A 367 -2.58 7.29 14.70
N THR A 368 -1.67 6.35 14.98
CA THR A 368 -0.44 6.67 15.73
C THR A 368 0.56 7.52 14.96
N MET A 369 0.53 7.51 13.62
CA MET A 369 1.46 8.28 12.79
C MET A 369 1.10 9.77 12.67
N ILE A 370 -0.11 10.21 13.06
CA ILE A 370 -0.56 11.61 12.93
C ILE A 370 0.47 12.61 13.47
N PRO A 371 0.96 12.51 14.73
CA PRO A 371 1.93 13.46 15.24
C PRO A 371 3.24 13.46 14.43
N CYS A 372 3.68 12.30 13.96
CA CYS A 372 4.91 12.21 13.16
C CYS A 372 4.77 12.93 11.82
N LEU A 373 3.63 12.76 11.13
CA LEU A 373 3.38 13.44 9.86
C LEU A 373 3.30 14.96 10.04
N LEU A 374 2.62 15.44 11.08
CA LEU A 374 2.53 16.87 11.40
C LEU A 374 3.90 17.47 11.71
N LEU A 375 4.73 16.78 12.51
CA LEU A 375 6.10 17.19 12.81
C LEU A 375 6.98 17.25 11.55
N LEU A 376 6.83 16.30 10.62
CA LEU A 376 7.58 16.28 9.36
C LEU A 376 7.12 17.39 8.40
N LYS A 377 5.82 17.63 8.31
CA LYS A 377 5.26 18.75 7.51
C LYS A 377 5.71 20.12 8.00
N ALA A 378 6.00 20.28 9.29
CA ALA A 378 6.56 21.51 9.83
C ALA A 378 8.01 21.80 9.38
N GLY A 379 8.65 20.87 8.70
CA GLY A 379 9.97 21.06 8.12
C GLY A 379 11.05 21.36 9.16
N SER A 380 11.88 22.36 8.87
CA SER A 380 12.96 22.80 9.77
C SER A 380 12.47 23.49 11.07
N SER A 381 11.18 23.87 11.13
CA SER A 381 10.55 24.45 12.32
C SER A 381 10.07 23.38 13.31
N GLY A 382 9.95 22.12 12.88
CA GLY A 382 9.47 20.99 13.68
C GLY A 382 10.58 20.28 14.45
N ALA A 383 10.19 19.44 15.42
CA ALA A 383 11.14 18.65 16.23
C ALA A 383 11.93 17.59 15.41
N PHE A 384 11.53 17.29 14.17
CA PHE A 384 12.27 16.42 13.24
C PHE A 384 13.27 17.19 12.33
N ALA A 385 13.59 18.46 12.61
CA ALA A 385 14.58 19.21 11.85
C ALA A 385 15.92 18.46 11.68
N PHE A 386 16.35 17.68 12.68
CA PHE A 386 17.57 16.88 12.60
C PHE A 386 17.49 15.80 11.50
N LEU A 387 16.34 15.16 11.31
CA LEU A 387 16.14 14.14 10.26
C LEU A 387 16.11 14.81 8.88
N ILE A 388 15.41 15.91 8.75
CA ILE A 388 15.32 16.70 7.51
C ILE A 388 16.72 17.17 7.09
N ASN A 389 17.54 17.65 8.04
CA ASN A 389 18.90 18.08 7.78
C ASN A 389 19.86 16.91 7.46
N ALA A 390 19.55 15.70 7.92
CA ALA A 390 20.38 14.52 7.65
C ALA A 390 20.07 13.86 6.29
N VAL A 391 18.83 13.98 5.78
CA VAL A 391 18.36 13.31 4.56
C VAL A 391 18.18 14.36 3.45
N GLN A 392 19.28 14.71 2.76
CA GLN A 392 19.29 15.83 1.81
C GLN A 392 19.41 15.42 0.34
N THR A 393 19.95 14.23 0.04
CA THR A 393 20.19 13.79 -1.34
C THR A 393 19.26 12.65 -1.73
N PRO A 394 18.98 12.43 -3.03
CA PRO A 394 18.18 11.28 -3.48
C PRO A 394 18.73 9.95 -2.97
N VAL A 395 20.07 9.81 -2.89
CA VAL A 395 20.73 8.62 -2.32
C VAL A 395 20.35 8.42 -0.86
N HIS A 396 20.36 9.50 -0.04
CA HIS A 396 19.93 9.42 1.36
C HIS A 396 18.46 8.98 1.46
N TYR A 397 17.58 9.58 0.66
CA TYR A 397 16.16 9.21 0.64
C TYR A 397 15.98 7.73 0.26
N PHE A 398 16.68 7.24 -0.77
CA PHE A 398 16.59 5.83 -1.20
C PHE A 398 17.01 4.86 -0.09
N TRP A 399 18.20 5.07 0.50
CA TRP A 399 18.76 4.15 1.49
C TRP A 399 18.08 4.24 2.84
N VAL A 400 17.78 5.45 3.33
CA VAL A 400 17.15 5.60 4.66
C VAL A 400 15.70 5.12 4.62
N THR A 401 14.92 5.50 3.59
CA THR A 401 13.58 4.93 3.35
C THR A 401 13.66 3.41 3.24
N GLY A 402 14.62 2.91 2.45
CA GLY A 402 14.78 1.48 2.23
C GLY A 402 15.14 0.73 3.50
N MET A 403 16.10 1.19 4.28
CA MET A 403 16.47 0.53 5.53
C MET A 403 15.30 0.46 6.52
N LEU A 404 14.52 1.53 6.65
CA LEU A 404 13.33 1.51 7.47
C LEU A 404 12.30 0.53 6.92
N SER A 405 12.02 0.55 5.62
CA SER A 405 11.07 -0.36 4.97
C SER A 405 11.45 -1.84 5.12
N ALA A 406 12.74 -2.15 5.19
CA ALA A 406 13.19 -3.52 5.43
C ALA A 406 12.77 -4.10 6.79
N PHE A 407 12.60 -3.25 7.81
CA PHE A 407 12.28 -3.66 9.19
C PHE A 407 10.90 -3.21 9.65
N LEU A 408 10.34 -2.20 9.00
CA LEU A 408 9.00 -1.69 9.23
C LEU A 408 8.16 -1.97 7.98
N ASP A 409 6.85 -1.82 8.08
CA ASP A 409 5.99 -1.91 6.90
C ASP A 409 6.33 -0.80 5.89
N ASN A 410 6.29 -1.12 4.59
CA ASN A 410 6.68 -0.22 3.51
C ASN A 410 5.75 1.00 3.36
N ALA A 411 4.47 0.87 3.68
CA ALA A 411 3.48 1.92 3.52
C ALA A 411 3.67 3.11 4.49
N PRO A 412 3.77 2.91 5.83
CA PRO A 412 4.06 4.01 6.75
C PRO A 412 5.45 4.61 6.51
N THR A 413 6.41 3.81 6.07
CA THR A 413 7.74 4.30 5.72
C THR A 413 7.68 5.26 4.53
N TYR A 414 6.93 4.93 3.50
CA TYR A 414 6.71 5.81 2.36
C TYR A 414 6.13 7.16 2.80
N LEU A 415 5.03 7.17 3.55
CA LEU A 415 4.39 8.41 4.01
C LEU A 415 5.33 9.25 4.88
N THR A 416 6.14 8.62 5.72
CA THR A 416 7.15 9.32 6.53
C THR A 416 8.10 10.11 5.64
N PHE A 417 8.72 9.47 4.64
CA PHE A 417 9.70 10.15 3.79
C PHE A 417 9.07 11.02 2.71
N PHE A 418 7.86 10.72 2.26
CA PHE A 418 7.07 11.61 1.43
C PHE A 418 6.82 12.95 2.14
N ASN A 419 6.34 12.92 3.37
CA ASN A 419 6.14 14.13 4.17
C ASN A 419 7.46 14.80 4.58
N THR A 420 8.55 14.04 4.76
CA THR A 420 9.90 14.59 4.94
C THR A 420 10.30 15.42 3.72
N ALA A 421 10.09 14.92 2.51
CA ALA A 421 10.39 15.66 1.29
C ALA A 421 9.52 16.91 1.13
N LEU A 422 8.22 16.80 1.42
CA LEU A 422 7.32 17.98 1.41
C LEU A 422 7.76 19.02 2.43
N GLY A 423 8.10 18.63 3.65
CA GLY A 423 8.60 19.51 4.69
C GLY A 423 9.98 20.12 4.39
N SER A 424 10.83 19.40 3.62
CA SER A 424 12.16 19.88 3.22
C SER A 424 12.09 20.92 2.12
N PHE A 425 11.27 20.71 1.09
CA PHE A 425 11.26 21.51 -0.13
C PHE A 425 10.12 22.52 -0.16
N TYR A 426 8.99 22.23 0.50
CA TYR A 426 7.73 22.94 0.31
C TYR A 426 7.03 23.21 1.65
N ALA A 427 7.80 23.45 2.73
CA ALA A 427 7.24 23.72 4.07
C ALA A 427 6.19 24.85 4.03
N GLY A 428 5.02 24.62 4.61
CA GLY A 428 3.92 25.60 4.65
C GLY A 428 3.05 25.66 3.38
N MET A 429 3.39 24.92 2.32
CA MET A 429 2.54 24.82 1.13
C MET A 429 1.49 23.70 1.30
N PRO A 430 0.26 23.88 0.81
CA PRO A 430 -0.73 22.82 0.78
C PRO A 430 -0.32 21.68 -0.17
N GLU A 431 -0.73 20.44 0.11
CA GLU A 431 -0.35 19.28 -0.71
C GLU A 431 -0.79 19.42 -2.17
N SER A 432 -1.94 20.04 -2.44
CA SER A 432 -2.43 20.31 -3.79
C SER A 432 -1.47 21.13 -4.65
N ALA A 433 -0.62 21.95 -4.04
CA ALA A 433 0.39 22.73 -4.74
C ALA A 433 1.79 22.07 -4.68
N SER A 434 2.17 21.50 -3.54
CA SER A 434 3.51 20.97 -3.30
C SER A 434 3.76 19.62 -3.98
N VAL A 435 2.76 18.75 -4.06
CA VAL A 435 2.91 17.42 -4.68
C VAL A 435 3.15 17.49 -6.19
N PRO A 436 2.45 18.33 -6.98
CA PRO A 436 2.80 18.55 -8.39
C PRO A 436 4.25 19.01 -8.59
N LEU A 437 4.77 19.88 -7.72
CA LEU A 437 6.16 20.34 -7.76
C LEU A 437 7.13 19.19 -7.42
N LEU A 438 6.82 18.38 -6.42
CA LEU A 438 7.62 17.19 -6.08
C LEU A 438 7.65 16.17 -7.23
N MET A 439 6.56 16.02 -7.98
CA MET A 439 6.49 15.14 -9.16
C MET A 439 7.27 15.63 -10.36
N THR A 440 7.55 16.94 -10.45
CA THR A 440 8.21 17.57 -11.60
C THR A 440 9.62 18.05 -11.28
N GLU A 441 9.77 19.01 -10.39
CA GLU A 441 11.05 19.65 -10.06
C GLU A 441 11.95 18.72 -9.22
N ASN A 442 11.38 18.01 -8.27
CA ASN A 442 12.09 17.11 -7.36
C ASN A 442 11.72 15.61 -7.61
N ALA A 443 11.42 15.27 -8.87
CA ALA A 443 10.97 13.93 -9.25
C ALA A 443 11.93 12.80 -8.80
N VAL A 444 13.24 13.05 -8.81
CA VAL A 444 14.26 12.07 -8.42
C VAL A 444 14.14 11.69 -6.93
N TYR A 445 13.79 12.64 -6.07
CA TYR A 445 13.55 12.38 -4.65
C TYR A 445 12.33 11.49 -4.45
N LEU A 446 11.21 11.78 -5.14
CA LEU A 446 10.02 10.95 -5.06
C LEU A 446 10.25 9.55 -5.67
N GLN A 447 11.08 9.43 -6.73
CA GLN A 447 11.52 8.12 -7.25
C GLN A 447 12.35 7.36 -6.22
N ALA A 448 13.29 8.04 -5.54
CA ALA A 448 14.12 7.45 -4.49
C ALA A 448 13.28 6.94 -3.32
N ILE A 449 12.30 7.72 -2.84
CA ILE A 449 11.35 7.33 -1.79
C ILE A 449 10.52 6.12 -2.24
N SER A 450 9.97 6.17 -3.44
CA SER A 450 9.12 5.11 -3.98
C SER A 450 9.89 3.80 -4.19
N CYS A 451 11.08 3.86 -4.79
CA CYS A 451 11.96 2.70 -4.95
C CYS A 451 12.45 2.18 -3.60
N GLY A 452 12.87 3.06 -2.70
CA GLY A 452 13.33 2.68 -1.36
C GLY A 452 12.24 1.94 -0.58
N SER A 453 11.04 2.49 -0.52
CA SER A 453 9.92 1.87 0.22
C SER A 453 9.52 0.51 -0.37
N VAL A 454 9.36 0.40 -1.70
CA VAL A 454 8.88 -0.82 -2.34
C VAL A 454 9.97 -1.90 -2.43
N PHE A 455 11.18 -1.54 -2.88
CA PHE A 455 12.23 -2.54 -3.16
C PHE A 455 12.80 -3.15 -1.88
N PHE A 456 13.04 -2.35 -0.85
CA PHE A 456 13.59 -2.85 0.41
C PHE A 456 12.57 -3.59 1.27
N GLY A 457 11.27 -3.44 1.01
CA GLY A 457 10.25 -4.33 1.58
C GLY A 457 10.57 -5.81 1.36
N ALA A 458 11.30 -6.13 0.28
CA ALA A 458 11.81 -7.47 -0.02
C ALA A 458 12.91 -7.96 0.94
N CYS A 459 13.58 -7.08 1.69
CA CYS A 459 14.76 -7.45 2.48
C CYS A 459 14.45 -8.30 3.71
N SER A 460 13.22 -8.33 4.17
CA SER A 460 12.81 -9.16 5.31
C SER A 460 11.40 -9.74 5.13
N TYR A 461 11.00 -10.65 6.03
CA TYR A 461 9.63 -11.17 6.02
C TYR A 461 8.57 -10.18 6.48
N ILE A 462 8.96 -9.15 7.21
CA ILE A 462 8.06 -8.15 7.82
C ILE A 462 8.01 -6.83 7.05
N GLY A 463 8.90 -6.61 6.08
CA GLY A 463 8.96 -5.37 5.32
C GLY A 463 7.77 -5.17 4.36
N ASN A 464 7.02 -6.24 4.05
CA ASN A 464 5.77 -6.16 3.30
C ASN A 464 4.87 -7.37 3.64
N ALA A 465 3.57 -7.17 3.79
CA ALA A 465 2.60 -8.19 4.19
C ALA A 465 2.64 -9.49 3.36
N PRO A 466 2.74 -9.48 2.00
CA PRO A 466 2.79 -10.69 1.20
C PRO A 466 4.02 -11.57 1.47
N ASN A 467 5.11 -11.04 2.01
CA ASN A 467 6.33 -11.82 2.29
C ASN A 467 6.07 -12.92 3.31
N PHE A 468 5.42 -12.56 4.41
CA PHE A 468 5.10 -13.51 5.47
C PHE A 468 4.07 -14.55 4.98
N MET A 469 3.08 -14.11 4.21
CA MET A 469 2.09 -15.01 3.59
C MET A 469 2.75 -16.04 2.68
N VAL A 470 3.63 -15.62 1.78
CA VAL A 470 4.38 -16.52 0.87
C VAL A 470 5.24 -17.51 1.66
N ARG A 471 5.94 -17.03 2.71
CA ARG A 471 6.71 -17.89 3.62
C ARG A 471 5.83 -18.96 4.27
N SER A 472 4.65 -18.58 4.78
CA SER A 472 3.71 -19.50 5.43
C SER A 472 3.24 -20.57 4.47
N ILE A 473 2.75 -20.18 3.29
CA ILE A 473 2.30 -21.10 2.24
C ILE A 473 3.43 -22.08 1.83
N ALA A 474 4.65 -21.59 1.67
CA ALA A 474 5.78 -22.43 1.32
C ALA A 474 6.16 -23.42 2.44
N SER A 475 6.10 -22.97 3.70
CA SER A 475 6.36 -23.83 4.86
C SER A 475 5.30 -24.91 5.03
N GLU A 476 4.02 -24.59 4.84
CA GLU A 476 2.90 -25.53 4.85
C GLU A 476 3.02 -26.57 3.72
N ALA A 477 3.56 -26.16 2.56
CA ALA A 477 3.86 -27.06 1.43
C ALA A 477 5.18 -27.82 1.61
N GLY A 478 5.77 -27.85 2.81
CA GLY A 478 6.98 -28.62 3.13
C GLY A 478 8.29 -28.04 2.59
N THR A 479 8.31 -26.78 2.19
CA THR A 479 9.55 -26.09 1.80
C THR A 479 10.21 -25.47 3.03
N PRO A 480 11.44 -25.88 3.40
CA PRO A 480 12.12 -25.32 4.57
C PRO A 480 12.52 -23.87 4.28
N MET A 481 11.89 -22.95 5.00
CA MET A 481 12.19 -21.53 4.86
C MET A 481 13.25 -21.08 5.89
N PRO A 482 14.16 -20.15 5.52
CA PRO A 482 15.17 -19.67 6.45
C PRO A 482 14.54 -18.91 7.61
N SER A 483 15.26 -18.88 8.75
CA SER A 483 14.90 -18.00 9.86
C SER A 483 14.93 -16.53 9.42
N PHE A 484 14.36 -15.63 10.19
CA PHE A 484 14.34 -14.20 9.89
C PHE A 484 15.72 -13.63 9.58
N PHE A 485 16.69 -13.83 10.46
CA PHE A 485 18.06 -13.39 10.24
C PHE A 485 18.78 -14.21 9.15
N GLY A 486 18.44 -15.50 9.02
CA GLY A 486 18.96 -16.34 7.95
C GLY A 486 18.54 -15.87 6.55
N TYR A 487 17.33 -15.34 6.42
CA TYR A 487 16.83 -14.71 5.19
C TYR A 487 17.63 -13.44 4.85
N ILE A 488 17.78 -12.54 5.82
CA ILE A 488 18.50 -11.27 5.63
C ILE A 488 19.98 -11.55 5.27
N LEU A 489 20.68 -12.35 6.08
CA LEU A 489 22.13 -12.55 5.92
C LEU A 489 22.51 -13.38 4.69
N LYS A 490 21.72 -14.41 4.35
CA LYS A 490 22.07 -15.35 3.27
C LYS A 490 21.52 -14.95 1.90
N TYR A 491 20.45 -14.14 1.88
CA TYR A 491 19.78 -13.80 0.63
C TYR A 491 19.70 -12.28 0.41
N SER A 492 19.15 -11.51 1.34
CA SER A 492 18.95 -10.07 1.14
C SER A 492 20.27 -9.33 1.01
N LEU A 493 21.21 -9.54 1.93
CA LEU A 493 22.54 -8.91 1.87
C LEU A 493 23.35 -9.38 0.66
N VAL A 494 23.15 -10.63 0.20
CA VAL A 494 23.92 -11.20 -0.90
C VAL A 494 23.40 -10.80 -2.27
N PHE A 495 22.08 -10.68 -2.44
CA PHE A 495 21.47 -10.46 -3.75
C PHE A 495 20.80 -9.09 -3.89
N LEU A 496 20.03 -8.63 -2.87
CA LEU A 496 19.31 -7.38 -2.96
C LEU A 496 20.23 -6.17 -2.75
N ILE A 497 21.05 -6.17 -1.71
CA ILE A 497 21.90 -5.02 -1.42
C ILE A 497 22.86 -4.70 -2.57
N PRO A 498 23.60 -5.66 -3.19
CA PRO A 498 24.40 -5.37 -4.37
C PRO A 498 23.56 -4.84 -5.55
N THR A 499 22.35 -5.38 -5.76
CA THR A 499 21.44 -4.88 -6.80
C THR A 499 21.04 -3.42 -6.52
N PHE A 500 20.74 -3.07 -5.27
CA PHE A 500 20.36 -1.71 -4.90
C PHE A 500 21.54 -0.72 -4.96
N VAL A 501 22.75 -1.19 -4.70
CA VAL A 501 23.97 -0.40 -4.96
C VAL A 501 24.08 -0.06 -6.45
N VAL A 502 23.85 -1.03 -7.34
CA VAL A 502 23.84 -0.77 -8.80
C VAL A 502 22.73 0.23 -9.18
N VAL A 503 21.52 0.09 -8.61
CA VAL A 503 20.43 1.07 -8.81
C VAL A 503 20.87 2.47 -8.37
N THR A 504 21.53 2.59 -7.21
CA THR A 504 22.01 3.88 -6.69
C THR A 504 22.98 4.55 -7.67
N PHE A 505 23.96 3.81 -8.18
CA PHE A 505 24.97 4.37 -9.10
C PHE A 505 24.40 4.77 -10.47
N ILE A 506 23.29 4.17 -10.90
CA ILE A 506 22.74 4.42 -12.23
C ILE A 506 21.71 5.56 -12.18
N PHE A 507 20.94 5.67 -11.07
CA PHE A 507 19.75 6.53 -11.05
C PHE A 507 19.79 7.65 -10.00
N PHE A 508 20.58 7.51 -8.95
CA PHE A 508 20.66 8.44 -7.82
C PHE A 508 22.09 8.93 -7.59
#